data_a1e3ebd639347dde55c32996011a434a
#
_entry.id   a1e3ebd639347dde55c32996011a434a
#
_cell.length_a   1.000
_cell.length_b   1.000
_cell.length_c   1.000
_cell.angle_alpha   90.00
_cell.angle_beta   90.00
_cell.angle_gamma   90.00
#
_symmetry.space_group_name_H-M   'P 1'
#
loop_
_entity.id
_entity.type
_entity.pdbx_description
1 polymer ?
#
loop_
_entity_poly.entity_id
_entity_poly.type
_entity_poly.pdbx_seq_one_letter_code
_entity_poly.pdbx_strand_id
1 'polypeptide(L)'
;MSYDELELDTLGDRKTALFLIMSDTDDTFNFVISILQSQLFNLLCDKADDEYNGKLPVHVRFLLDEFANIGQIPRFDKLIATIRSREMSASIILQSQSQLKAIYKDAAEIILDNADSTLFLGGREIGRAHV
;
A
#
# COMPACT_ATOMS: atom_id res chain seq x y z
N MET A 1 -17.52 -17.60 -20.31
CA MET A 1 -17.22 -16.15 -20.13
C MET A 1 -16.74 -15.95 -18.71
N SER A 2 -15.51 -15.52 -18.51
CA SER A 2 -15.08 -15.10 -17.18
C SER A 2 -15.65 -13.70 -16.93
N TYR A 3 -16.42 -13.56 -15.87
CA TYR A 3 -17.00 -12.28 -15.44
C TYR A 3 -16.12 -11.71 -14.33
N ASP A 4 -15.66 -10.49 -14.49
CA ASP A 4 -14.92 -9.78 -13.45
C ASP A 4 -15.91 -9.13 -12.48
N GLU A 5 -16.11 -9.78 -11.33
CA GLU A 5 -17.03 -9.30 -10.30
C GLU A 5 -16.44 -8.20 -9.43
N LEU A 6 -15.11 -8.08 -9.36
CA LEU A 6 -14.44 -7.13 -8.49
C LEU A 6 -14.33 -5.73 -9.10
N GLU A 7 -14.27 -5.65 -10.43
CA GLU A 7 -14.14 -4.38 -11.16
C GLU A 7 -13.07 -3.45 -10.54
N LEU A 8 -11.91 -4.00 -10.22
CA LEU A 8 -10.82 -3.30 -9.50
C LEU A 8 -10.35 -2.04 -10.23
N ASP A 9 -10.47 -2.02 -11.56
CA ASP A 9 -10.12 -0.90 -12.41
C ASP A 9 -11.04 0.32 -12.20
N THR A 10 -12.21 0.15 -11.57
CA THR A 10 -13.17 1.24 -11.33
C THR A 10 -12.99 1.95 -9.98
N LEU A 11 -12.04 1.53 -9.15
CA LEU A 11 -11.85 2.10 -7.81
C LEU A 11 -11.52 3.60 -7.81
N GLY A 12 -10.90 4.08 -8.87
CA GLY A 12 -10.60 5.51 -9.06
C GLY A 12 -11.63 6.27 -9.90
N ASP A 13 -12.68 5.61 -10.40
CA ASP A 13 -13.71 6.20 -11.25
C ASP A 13 -14.89 6.75 -10.46
N ARG A 14 -15.23 6.08 -9.36
CA ARG A 14 -16.37 6.41 -8.50
C ARG A 14 -16.04 6.15 -7.03
N LYS A 15 -16.79 6.77 -6.13
CA LYS A 15 -16.63 6.55 -4.69
C LYS A 15 -16.97 5.10 -4.34
N THR A 16 -15.96 4.34 -3.96
CA THR A 16 -16.04 2.91 -3.67
C THR A 16 -15.18 2.59 -2.45
N ALA A 17 -15.59 1.63 -1.65
CA ALA A 17 -14.77 1.05 -0.58
C ALA A 17 -14.57 -0.44 -0.85
N LEU A 18 -13.32 -0.87 -0.94
CA LEU A 18 -12.92 -2.28 -1.05
C LEU A 18 -12.28 -2.72 0.26
N PHE A 19 -12.81 -3.79 0.86
CA PHE A 19 -12.27 -4.40 2.07
C PHE A 19 -11.60 -5.73 1.72
N LEU A 20 -10.31 -5.85 2.01
CA LEU A 20 -9.56 -7.10 1.90
C LEU A 20 -9.32 -7.61 3.32
N ILE A 21 -9.99 -8.70 3.68
CA ILE A 21 -9.94 -9.29 5.01
C ILE A 21 -9.00 -10.50 4.98
N MET A 22 -7.99 -10.47 5.85
CA MET A 22 -7.03 -11.57 6.02
C MET A 22 -7.27 -12.28 7.34
N SER A 23 -6.89 -13.55 7.40
CA SER A 23 -6.89 -14.31 8.66
C SER A 23 -5.67 -13.93 9.50
N ASP A 24 -5.88 -13.67 10.79
CA ASP A 24 -4.80 -13.41 11.75
C ASP A 24 -4.04 -14.68 12.15
N THR A 25 -4.68 -15.84 11.97
CA THR A 25 -4.16 -17.13 12.44
C THR A 25 -3.56 -17.99 11.34
N ASP A 26 -3.85 -17.70 10.07
CA ASP A 26 -3.39 -18.44 8.92
C ASP A 26 -2.79 -17.49 7.89
N ASP A 27 -1.47 -17.52 7.76
CA ASP A 27 -0.69 -16.69 6.84
C ASP A 27 -0.48 -17.33 5.45
N THR A 28 -1.04 -18.52 5.24
CA THR A 28 -0.85 -19.31 4.01
C THR A 28 -1.16 -18.51 2.74
N PHE A 29 -2.16 -17.63 2.80
CA PHE A 29 -2.62 -16.86 1.65
C PHE A 29 -2.17 -15.39 1.65
N ASN A 30 -1.30 -14.98 2.56
CA ASN A 30 -0.84 -13.58 2.62
C ASN A 30 -0.12 -13.15 1.34
N PHE A 31 0.59 -14.08 0.69
CA PHE A 31 1.22 -13.80 -0.60
C PHE A 31 0.22 -13.42 -1.70
N VAL A 32 -1.00 -13.97 -1.67
CA VAL A 32 -2.08 -13.62 -2.61
C VAL A 32 -2.47 -12.15 -2.44
N ILE A 33 -2.56 -11.69 -1.19
CA ILE A 33 -2.86 -10.29 -0.89
C ILE A 33 -1.74 -9.36 -1.38
N SER A 34 -0.48 -9.74 -1.19
CA SER A 34 0.64 -8.92 -1.67
C SER A 34 0.67 -8.80 -3.20
N ILE A 35 0.37 -9.89 -3.91
CA ILE A 35 0.24 -9.89 -5.36
C ILE A 35 -0.95 -9.03 -5.80
N LEU A 36 -2.10 -9.19 -5.15
CA LEU A 36 -3.30 -8.40 -5.44
C LEU A 36 -3.03 -6.89 -5.26
N GLN A 37 -2.38 -6.51 -4.16
CA GLN A 37 -2.00 -5.11 -3.91
C GLN A 37 -1.06 -4.57 -4.99
N SER A 38 -0.05 -5.35 -5.37
CA SER A 38 0.87 -4.95 -6.45
C SER A 38 0.14 -4.75 -7.78
N GLN A 39 -0.73 -5.69 -8.14
CA GLN A 39 -1.53 -5.59 -9.36
C GLN A 39 -2.50 -4.41 -9.32
N LEU A 40 -3.13 -4.15 -8.19
CA LEU A 40 -4.06 -3.04 -8.02
C LEU A 40 -3.36 -1.68 -8.17
N PHE A 41 -2.20 -1.50 -7.55
CA PHE A 41 -1.40 -0.28 -7.72
C PHE A 41 -1.04 -0.05 -9.19
N ASN A 42 -0.55 -1.09 -9.87
CA ASN A 42 -0.17 -0.98 -11.27
C ASN A 42 -1.38 -0.71 -12.17
N LEU A 43 -2.49 -1.42 -11.95
CA LEU A 43 -3.73 -1.24 -12.71
C LEU A 43 -4.26 0.20 -12.60
N LEU A 44 -4.28 0.76 -11.40
CA LEU A 44 -4.76 2.13 -11.19
C LEU A 44 -3.80 3.18 -11.74
N CYS A 45 -2.48 2.94 -11.66
CA CYS A 45 -1.49 3.81 -12.30
C CYS A 45 -1.67 3.83 -13.81
N ASP A 46 -1.79 2.65 -14.43
CA ASP A 46 -1.98 2.53 -15.88
C ASP A 46 -3.30 3.20 -16.32
N LYS A 47 -4.38 3.00 -15.57
CA LYS A 47 -5.66 3.63 -15.87
C LYS A 47 -5.60 5.16 -15.74
N ALA A 48 -4.93 5.67 -14.73
CA ALA A 48 -4.72 7.11 -14.57
C ALA A 48 -3.98 7.69 -15.77
N ASP A 49 -2.92 7.00 -16.23
CA ASP A 49 -2.09 7.47 -17.35
C ASP A 49 -2.83 7.34 -18.69
N ASP A 50 -3.50 6.22 -18.93
CA ASP A 50 -4.09 5.90 -20.23
C ASP A 50 -5.45 6.58 -20.47
N GLU A 51 -6.28 6.71 -19.43
CA GLU A 51 -7.66 7.21 -19.54
C GLU A 51 -7.89 8.61 -18.95
N TYR A 52 -7.05 9.04 -18.00
CA TYR A 52 -7.29 10.26 -17.21
C TYR A 52 -6.16 11.29 -17.21
N ASN A 53 -5.26 11.24 -18.19
CA ASN A 53 -4.14 12.19 -18.30
C ASN A 53 -3.24 12.23 -17.04
N GLY A 54 -3.05 11.09 -16.40
CA GLY A 54 -2.13 10.93 -15.28
C GLY A 54 -2.72 11.10 -13.89
N LYS A 55 -4.02 11.38 -13.75
CA LYS A 55 -4.68 11.52 -12.45
C LYS A 55 -6.05 10.86 -12.44
N LEU A 56 -6.29 10.03 -11.43
CA LEU A 56 -7.62 9.45 -11.22
C LEU A 56 -8.64 10.54 -10.87
N PRO A 57 -9.90 10.43 -11.35
CA PRO A 57 -10.96 11.40 -11.03
C PRO A 57 -11.39 11.37 -9.56
N VAL A 58 -11.26 10.22 -8.88
CA VAL A 58 -11.53 10.06 -7.46
C VAL A 58 -10.24 9.62 -6.76
N HIS A 59 -9.87 10.31 -5.68
CA HIS A 59 -8.70 9.94 -4.89
C HIS A 59 -8.84 8.55 -4.29
N VAL A 60 -7.85 7.68 -4.52
CA VAL A 60 -7.81 6.33 -3.96
C VAL A 60 -6.83 6.28 -2.80
N ARG A 61 -7.33 5.96 -1.62
CA ARG A 61 -6.53 5.81 -0.41
C ARG A 61 -6.40 4.34 -0.02
N PHE A 62 -5.18 3.87 0.07
CA PHE A 62 -4.85 2.53 0.56
C PHE A 62 -4.60 2.61 2.07
N LEU A 63 -5.43 1.91 2.84
CA LEU A 63 -5.22 1.73 4.28
C LEU A 63 -4.61 0.34 4.49
N LEU A 64 -3.31 0.29 4.71
CA LEU A 64 -2.54 -0.94 4.81
C LEU A 64 -2.28 -1.25 6.29
N ASP A 65 -3.31 -1.77 6.95
CA ASP A 65 -3.22 -2.18 8.35
C ASP A 65 -2.37 -3.47 8.47
N GLU A 66 -1.61 -3.55 9.56
CA GLU A 66 -0.66 -4.65 9.78
C GLU A 66 0.21 -4.95 8.55
N PHE A 67 0.75 -3.90 7.96
CA PHE A 67 1.49 -3.95 6.69
C PHE A 67 2.59 -5.01 6.65
N ALA A 68 3.24 -5.28 7.79
CA ALA A 68 4.25 -6.31 7.90
C ALA A 68 3.70 -7.72 7.66
N ASN A 69 2.42 -7.98 7.95
CA ASN A 69 1.81 -9.30 7.81
C ASN A 69 1.42 -9.62 6.37
N ILE A 70 1.26 -8.62 5.52
CA ILE A 70 0.96 -8.81 4.10
C ILE A 70 2.15 -9.47 3.37
N GLY A 71 3.35 -9.37 3.94
CA GLY A 71 4.58 -9.73 3.28
C GLY A 71 5.10 -8.62 2.37
N GLN A 72 6.08 -8.94 1.56
CA GLN A 72 6.68 -7.95 0.68
C GLN A 72 5.82 -7.73 -0.57
N ILE A 73 5.32 -6.51 -0.75
CA ILE A 73 4.73 -6.08 -2.02
C ILE A 73 5.87 -5.79 -3.00
N PRO A 74 5.95 -6.50 -4.15
CA PRO A 74 7.05 -6.30 -5.09
C PRO A 74 7.16 -4.84 -5.54
N ARG A 75 8.37 -4.28 -5.48
CA ARG A 75 8.70 -2.91 -5.92
C ARG A 75 7.89 -1.81 -5.22
N PHE A 76 7.48 -2.03 -3.98
CA PHE A 76 6.67 -1.08 -3.22
C PHE A 76 7.36 0.28 -3.02
N ASP A 77 8.68 0.29 -2.86
CA ASP A 77 9.50 1.48 -2.78
C ASP A 77 9.32 2.40 -4.02
N LYS A 78 9.25 1.79 -5.20
CA LYS A 78 8.99 2.51 -6.46
C LYS A 78 7.53 2.91 -6.59
N LEU A 79 6.60 2.03 -6.21
CA LEU A 79 5.16 2.30 -6.27
C LEU A 79 4.81 3.51 -5.40
N ILE A 80 5.26 3.55 -4.16
CA ILE A 80 4.92 4.64 -3.23
C ILE A 80 5.46 6.01 -3.71
N ALA A 81 6.57 6.02 -4.43
CA ALA A 81 7.10 7.24 -5.02
C ALA A 81 6.25 7.76 -6.21
N THR A 82 5.51 6.90 -6.87
CA THR A 82 4.79 7.22 -8.11
C THR A 82 3.29 7.49 -7.93
N ILE A 83 2.68 6.97 -6.86
CA ILE A 83 1.21 7.04 -6.67
C ILE A 83 0.71 8.46 -6.39
N ARG A 84 1.51 9.30 -5.76
CA ARG A 84 1.12 10.66 -5.36
C ARG A 84 0.65 11.52 -6.53
N SER A 85 1.39 11.50 -7.63
CA SER A 85 1.06 12.28 -8.83
C SER A 85 -0.23 11.80 -9.52
N ARG A 86 -0.68 10.60 -9.22
CA ARG A 86 -1.84 9.94 -9.84
C ARG A 86 -3.11 9.97 -9.00
N GLU A 87 -3.14 10.81 -7.99
CA GLU A 87 -4.27 10.94 -7.05
C GLU A 87 -4.48 9.67 -6.22
N MET A 88 -3.37 9.06 -5.78
CA MET A 88 -3.40 7.95 -4.85
C MET A 88 -2.53 8.25 -3.63
N SER A 89 -2.89 7.69 -2.48
CA SER A 89 -2.10 7.75 -1.24
C SER A 89 -2.15 6.43 -0.49
N ALA A 90 -1.15 6.21 0.35
CA ALA A 90 -1.08 5.03 1.21
C ALA A 90 -0.87 5.44 2.67
N SER A 91 -1.61 4.80 3.56
CA SER A 91 -1.39 4.87 5.01
C SER A 91 -0.90 3.50 5.46
N ILE A 92 0.35 3.44 5.88
CA ILE A 92 1.01 2.22 6.33
C ILE A 92 0.97 2.19 7.84
N ILE A 93 0.40 1.13 8.41
CA ILE A 93 0.29 0.92 9.85
C ILE A 93 1.21 -0.22 10.25
N LEU A 94 2.11 0.07 11.17
CA LEU A 94 3.14 -0.85 11.67
C LEU A 94 3.13 -0.87 13.19
N GLN A 95 3.51 -1.98 13.78
CA GLN A 95 3.77 -2.06 15.22
C GLN A 95 5.14 -1.46 15.57
N SER A 96 6.11 -1.56 14.63
CA SER A 96 7.43 -0.93 14.76
C SER A 96 8.08 -0.71 13.41
N GLN A 97 9.00 0.25 13.32
CA GLN A 97 9.80 0.46 12.11
C GLN A 97 10.73 -0.71 11.81
N SER A 98 11.14 -1.46 12.82
CA SER A 98 11.98 -2.64 12.63
C SER A 98 11.29 -3.73 11.79
N GLN A 99 9.96 -3.84 11.85
CA GLN A 99 9.20 -4.73 10.97
C GLN A 99 9.37 -4.36 9.49
N LEU A 100 9.31 -3.08 9.16
CA LEU A 100 9.49 -2.60 7.80
C LEU A 100 10.92 -2.90 7.31
N LYS A 101 11.92 -2.65 8.15
CA LYS A 101 13.34 -2.93 7.83
C LYS A 101 13.62 -4.42 7.65
N ALA A 102 12.96 -5.28 8.43
CA ALA A 102 13.10 -6.74 8.30
C ALA A 102 12.60 -7.26 6.94
N ILE A 103 11.53 -6.69 6.41
CA ILE A 103 10.90 -7.13 5.16
C ILE A 103 11.53 -6.45 3.94
N TYR A 104 11.67 -5.14 3.97
CA TYR A 104 12.11 -4.34 2.80
C TYR A 104 13.60 -4.03 2.79
N LYS A 105 14.32 -4.31 3.88
CA LYS A 105 15.76 -4.09 4.01
C LYS A 105 16.16 -2.66 3.59
N ASP A 106 17.03 -2.49 2.62
CA ASP A 106 17.50 -1.17 2.16
C ASP A 106 16.36 -0.32 1.56
N ALA A 107 15.34 -0.93 0.98
CA ALA A 107 14.18 -0.22 0.45
C ALA A 107 13.29 0.38 1.55
N ALA A 108 13.42 -0.04 2.81
CA ALA A 108 12.64 0.50 3.92
C ALA A 108 12.86 2.00 4.13
N GLU A 109 14.08 2.48 3.98
CA GLU A 109 14.39 3.91 4.10
C GLU A 109 13.73 4.72 2.99
N ILE A 110 13.73 4.21 1.76
CA ILE A 110 13.05 4.84 0.63
C ILE A 110 11.54 4.98 0.91
N ILE A 111 10.93 3.94 1.49
CA ILE A 111 9.50 3.97 1.87
C ILE A 111 9.24 5.03 2.94
N LEU A 112 10.08 5.10 3.96
CA LEU A 112 9.96 6.08 5.04
C LEU A 112 10.18 7.52 4.54
N ASP A 113 11.15 7.73 3.66
CA ASP A 113 11.47 9.05 3.10
C ASP A 113 10.35 9.58 2.19
N ASN A 114 9.55 8.69 1.58
CA ASN A 114 8.39 9.06 0.79
C ASN A 114 7.13 9.33 1.63
N ALA A 115 7.17 9.09 2.94
CA ALA A 115 6.06 9.40 3.82
C ALA A 115 6.03 10.91 4.14
N ASP A 116 4.93 11.57 3.80
CA ASP A 116 4.73 12.99 4.11
C ASP A 116 4.59 13.25 5.63
N SER A 117 4.11 12.25 6.36
CA SER A 117 3.88 12.34 7.80
C SER A 117 4.12 10.99 8.47
N THR A 118 4.73 11.01 9.63
CA THR A 118 4.87 9.85 10.50
C THR A 118 4.22 10.15 11.84
N LEU A 119 3.22 9.33 12.21
CA LEU A 119 2.56 9.43 13.49
C LEU A 119 3.03 8.30 14.41
N PHE A 120 3.54 8.67 15.57
CA PHE A 120 3.93 7.72 16.61
C PHE A 120 2.91 7.78 17.77
N LEU A 121 2.24 6.67 18.03
CA LEU A 121 1.17 6.59 19.03
C LEU A 121 1.66 6.17 20.42
N GLY A 122 2.97 6.03 20.61
CA GLY A 122 3.58 5.60 21.85
C GLY A 122 4.03 4.14 21.84
N GLY A 123 4.93 3.79 22.75
CA GLY A 123 5.51 2.45 22.89
C GLY A 123 6.91 2.47 23.49
N ARG A 124 7.52 1.31 23.62
CA ARG A 124 8.85 1.15 24.24
C ARG A 124 10.03 1.61 23.36
N GLU A 125 9.80 1.98 22.11
CA GLU A 125 10.87 2.36 21.16
C GLU A 125 11.27 3.84 21.20
N ILE A 126 10.70 4.65 22.09
CA ILE A 126 10.99 6.08 22.21
C ILE A 126 12.49 6.38 22.39
N GLY A 127 13.24 5.46 23.01
CA GLY A 127 14.67 5.66 23.27
C GLY A 127 15.61 5.47 22.07
N ARG A 128 15.11 5.00 20.92
CA ARG A 128 15.91 4.74 19.72
C ARG A 128 15.69 5.74 18.58
N ALA A 129 14.69 6.58 18.67
CA ALA A 129 14.39 7.60 17.65
C ALA A 129 15.26 8.86 17.79
N HIS A 130 16.15 8.91 18.75
CA HIS A 130 17.01 10.06 19.03
C HIS A 130 18.51 9.79 18.91
N VAL A 131 18.89 8.79 18.13
CA VAL A 131 20.33 8.57 17.87
C VAL A 131 20.62 8.80 16.40
#